data_422c1dbb53fc25b11b40b3d60ce1fadf
#
_entry.id   422c1dbb53fc25b11b40b3d60ce1fadf
#
_cell.length_a   1.000
_cell.length_b   1.000
_cell.length_c   1.000
_cell.angle_alpha   90.00
_cell.angle_beta   90.00
_cell.angle_gamma   90.00
#
_symmetry.space_group_name_H-M   'P 1'
#
loop_
_entity.id
_entity.type
_entity.pdbx_description
1 polymer ?
#
loop_
_entity_poly.entity_id
_entity_poly.type
_entity_poly.pdbx_seq_one_letter_code
_entity_poly.pdbx_strand_id
1 'polypeptide(L)'
;IGAFFAGMISKVAIKPAWSTKYTATWSEELGTKITDISYGDEEANKFDLYLPKDSTKDTYGLVIYLHAGGFTSGDKADDENMLAWLCSKGYVAAGINYTLRTDTNNASVLLQSNEIKEAIPIVVEEAKNRGYNIDKMTVAGGSAGHALAMIYAYRDAQDAPVPVVFTFGAVGPSCFYVEDW
;
A
#
# COMPACT_ATOMS: atom_id res chain seq x y z
N ILE A 1 1.65 25.46 14.54
CA ILE A 1 2.86 25.48 13.68
C ILE A 1 4.03 24.86 14.45
N GLY A 2 4.30 25.25 15.73
CA GLY A 2 5.44 24.74 16.51
C GLY A 2 5.40 23.20 16.75
N ALA A 3 4.25 22.62 17.08
CA ALA A 3 4.11 21.18 17.31
C ALA A 3 4.34 20.35 16.03
N PHE A 4 3.96 20.89 14.88
CA PHE A 4 4.18 20.23 13.58
C PHE A 4 5.68 20.19 13.23
N PHE A 5 6.40 21.30 13.42
CA PHE A 5 7.85 21.36 13.21
C PHE A 5 8.61 20.47 14.22
N ALA A 6 8.21 20.45 15.49
CA ALA A 6 8.81 19.57 16.48
C ALA A 6 8.59 18.09 16.13
N GLY A 7 7.42 17.73 15.61
CA GLY A 7 7.12 16.39 15.12
C GLY A 7 7.97 15.98 13.91
N MET A 8 8.20 16.89 12.98
CA MET A 8 9.09 16.63 11.83
C MET A 8 10.56 16.47 12.25
N ILE A 9 11.05 17.34 13.15
CA ILE A 9 12.43 17.24 13.65
C ILE A 9 12.61 15.94 14.45
N SER A 10 11.63 15.53 15.25
CA SER A 10 11.72 14.26 15.99
C SER A 10 11.75 13.03 15.08
N LYS A 11 11.01 13.05 13.96
CA LYS A 11 11.07 11.98 12.95
C LYS A 11 12.45 11.83 12.32
N VAL A 12 13.18 12.93 12.14
CA VAL A 12 14.51 12.94 11.51
C VAL A 12 15.62 12.67 12.52
N ALA A 13 15.49 13.21 13.75
CA ALA A 13 16.53 13.17 14.76
C ALA A 13 16.46 11.96 15.71
N ILE A 14 15.27 11.40 15.91
CA ILE A 14 15.06 10.28 16.84
C ILE A 14 14.47 9.11 16.05
N LYS A 15 15.33 8.23 15.55
CA LYS A 15 14.90 6.92 15.01
C LYS A 15 14.92 5.90 16.15
N PRO A 16 13.79 5.55 16.77
CA PRO A 16 13.77 4.48 17.78
C PRO A 16 14.26 3.18 17.15
N ALA A 17 14.96 2.34 17.92
CA ALA A 17 15.49 1.07 17.40
C ALA A 17 14.41 0.17 16.75
N TRP A 18 13.15 0.28 17.19
CA TRP A 18 12.03 -0.45 16.59
C TRP A 18 11.65 0.07 15.19
N SER A 19 11.91 1.34 14.85
CA SER A 19 11.54 1.93 13.56
C SER A 19 12.34 1.35 12.39
N THR A 20 13.48 0.72 12.67
CA THR A 20 14.31 0.04 11.66
C THR A 20 14.14 -1.48 11.69
N LYS A 21 13.40 -2.02 12.67
CA LYS A 21 13.25 -3.47 12.86
C LYS A 21 12.47 -4.14 11.72
N TYR A 22 11.55 -3.42 11.11
CA TYR A 22 10.65 -3.92 10.06
C TYR A 22 10.88 -3.19 8.74
N THR A 23 12.14 -2.86 8.46
CA THR A 23 12.57 -2.21 7.23
C THR A 23 13.77 -2.92 6.64
N ALA A 24 13.92 -2.86 5.32
CA ALA A 24 15.10 -3.28 4.58
C ALA A 24 15.36 -2.26 3.47
N THR A 25 16.61 -2.01 3.16
CA THR A 25 16.95 -1.29 1.93
C THR A 25 16.78 -2.23 0.76
N TRP A 26 16.09 -1.77 -0.27
CA TRP A 26 15.90 -2.58 -1.47
C TRP A 26 17.24 -2.96 -2.11
N SER A 27 17.36 -4.20 -2.51
CA SER A 27 18.41 -4.71 -3.37
C SER A 27 17.88 -5.90 -4.19
N GLU A 28 18.50 -6.18 -5.33
CA GLU A 28 18.15 -7.33 -6.19
C GLU A 28 18.40 -8.70 -5.51
N GLU A 29 19.11 -8.72 -4.41
CA GLU A 29 19.29 -9.92 -3.60
C GLU A 29 17.99 -10.33 -2.88
N LEU A 30 17.07 -9.39 -2.65
CA LEU A 30 15.78 -9.65 -2.02
C LEU A 30 14.76 -10.24 -3.00
N GLY A 31 14.92 -9.94 -4.31
CA GLY A 31 13.99 -10.40 -5.32
C GLY A 31 13.94 -9.49 -6.54
N THR A 32 12.76 -9.35 -7.14
CA THR A 32 12.53 -8.48 -8.29
C THR A 32 11.55 -7.38 -7.91
N LYS A 33 11.89 -6.13 -8.20
CA LYS A 33 11.01 -4.96 -8.07
C LYS A 33 10.63 -4.47 -9.45
N ILE A 34 9.34 -4.30 -9.68
CA ILE A 34 8.78 -3.71 -10.90
C ILE A 34 8.02 -2.45 -10.48
N THR A 35 8.37 -1.32 -11.04
CA THR A 35 7.79 -0.02 -10.69
C THR A 35 6.84 0.47 -11.76
N ASP A 36 5.90 1.31 -11.34
CA ASP A 36 5.01 2.08 -12.22
C ASP A 36 4.15 1.22 -13.16
N ILE A 37 3.72 0.05 -12.71
CA ILE A 37 2.77 -0.78 -13.44
C ILE A 37 1.41 -0.06 -13.41
N SER A 38 0.86 0.24 -14.60
CA SER A 38 -0.42 0.92 -14.73
C SER A 38 -1.58 -0.02 -14.43
N TYR A 39 -2.59 0.47 -13.70
CA TYR A 39 -3.85 -0.26 -13.47
C TYR A 39 -5.09 0.49 -13.99
N GLY A 40 -4.91 1.71 -14.51
CA GLY A 40 -5.96 2.55 -15.05
C GLY A 40 -5.41 3.64 -15.96
N ASP A 41 -6.27 4.56 -16.36
CA ASP A 41 -5.95 5.59 -17.35
C ASP A 41 -5.37 6.88 -16.74
N GLU A 42 -5.57 7.09 -15.43
CA GLU A 42 -5.05 8.28 -14.75
C GLU A 42 -3.53 8.16 -14.50
N GLU A 43 -2.84 9.28 -14.50
CA GLU A 43 -1.38 9.32 -14.25
C GLU A 43 -1.01 8.68 -12.90
N ALA A 44 -1.86 8.85 -11.90
CA ALA A 44 -1.70 8.29 -10.56
C ALA A 44 -1.99 6.79 -10.49
N ASN A 45 -2.67 6.21 -11.48
CA ASN A 45 -3.10 4.82 -11.45
C ASN A 45 -1.94 3.84 -11.70
N LYS A 46 -1.00 3.80 -10.76
CA LYS A 46 0.21 2.98 -10.81
C LYS A 46 0.47 2.27 -9.50
N PHE A 47 1.10 1.11 -9.59
CA PHE A 47 1.60 0.38 -8.44
C PHE A 47 3.02 -0.12 -8.65
N ASP A 48 3.72 -0.38 -7.55
CA ASP A 48 5.00 -1.08 -7.52
C ASP A 48 4.80 -2.48 -6.97
N LEU A 49 5.43 -3.47 -7.60
CA LEU A 49 5.34 -4.87 -7.24
C LEU A 49 6.71 -5.40 -6.81
N TYR A 50 6.76 -6.05 -5.65
CA TYR A 50 7.95 -6.64 -5.06
C TYR A 50 7.76 -8.15 -4.98
N LEU A 51 8.55 -8.88 -5.74
CA LEU A 51 8.50 -10.33 -5.85
C LEU A 51 9.69 -10.95 -5.11
N PRO A 52 9.48 -11.82 -4.13
CA PRO A 52 10.58 -12.42 -3.38
C PRO A 52 11.48 -13.28 -4.26
N LYS A 53 12.76 -13.36 -3.91
CA LYS A 53 13.74 -14.15 -4.68
C LYS A 53 13.39 -15.63 -4.76
N ASP A 54 12.81 -16.19 -3.69
CA ASP A 54 12.33 -17.55 -3.69
C ASP A 54 11.01 -17.66 -4.46
N SER A 55 11.10 -18.14 -5.70
CA SER A 55 9.97 -18.38 -6.61
C SER A 55 9.54 -19.85 -6.68
N THR A 56 9.93 -20.66 -5.69
CA THR A 56 9.72 -22.14 -5.73
C THR A 56 8.49 -22.59 -4.97
N LYS A 57 7.80 -21.70 -4.26
CA LYS A 57 6.60 -22.03 -3.49
C LYS A 57 5.39 -22.21 -4.41
N ASP A 58 4.51 -23.12 -4.04
CA ASP A 58 3.24 -23.34 -4.76
C ASP A 58 2.32 -22.11 -4.67
N THR A 59 2.37 -21.41 -3.53
CA THR A 59 1.54 -20.21 -3.28
C THR A 59 2.28 -19.18 -2.43
N TYR A 60 1.82 -17.93 -2.54
CA TYR A 60 2.35 -16.77 -1.82
C TYR A 60 1.23 -15.95 -1.18
N GLY A 61 1.51 -15.40 -0.01
CA GLY A 61 0.71 -14.33 0.55
C GLY A 61 1.09 -12.99 -0.08
N LEU A 62 0.10 -12.18 -0.41
CA LEU A 62 0.27 -10.80 -0.89
C LEU A 62 0.02 -9.80 0.23
N VAL A 63 0.90 -8.83 0.39
CA VAL A 63 0.68 -7.67 1.26
C VAL A 63 0.60 -6.41 0.41
N ILE A 64 -0.57 -5.78 0.41
CA ILE A 64 -0.79 -4.48 -0.21
C ILE A 64 -0.68 -3.42 0.87
N TYR A 65 0.11 -2.39 0.63
CA TYR A 65 0.24 -1.26 1.53
C TYR A 65 -0.09 0.05 0.83
N LEU A 66 -1.00 0.82 1.43
CA LEU A 66 -1.49 2.08 0.93
C LEU A 66 -0.82 3.21 1.70
N HIS A 67 -0.22 4.15 0.96
CA HIS A 67 0.57 5.23 1.54
C HIS A 67 -0.26 6.23 2.35
N ALA A 68 0.39 6.88 3.30
CA ALA A 68 -0.17 8.00 4.06
C ALA A 68 -0.16 9.29 3.20
N GLY A 69 -0.73 10.37 3.74
CA GLY A 69 -0.62 11.70 3.11
C GLY A 69 -1.92 12.51 3.11
N GLY A 70 -2.89 12.18 3.98
CA GLY A 70 -4.12 12.96 4.14
C GLY A 70 -4.98 13.00 2.88
N PHE A 71 -4.88 12.00 2.00
CA PHE A 71 -5.59 11.92 0.70
C PHE A 71 -5.14 12.96 -0.34
N THR A 72 -4.19 13.82 -0.01
CA THR A 72 -3.73 14.96 -0.83
C THR A 72 -2.26 14.92 -1.18
N SER A 73 -1.48 14.00 -0.59
CA SER A 73 -0.04 13.85 -0.79
C SER A 73 0.40 12.41 -0.54
N GLY A 74 1.68 12.12 -0.76
CA GLY A 74 2.28 10.81 -0.59
C GLY A 74 2.48 10.07 -1.90
N ASP A 75 3.24 8.99 -1.83
CA ASP A 75 3.55 8.12 -2.97
C ASP A 75 3.82 6.71 -2.48
N LYS A 76 3.54 5.70 -3.31
CA LYS A 76 3.85 4.28 -3.07
C LYS A 76 5.32 4.02 -2.72
N ALA A 77 6.22 4.88 -3.19
CA ALA A 77 7.64 4.79 -2.89
C ALA A 77 8.00 5.18 -1.45
N ASP A 78 7.13 5.91 -0.74
CA ASP A 78 7.37 6.32 0.65
C ASP A 78 7.51 5.12 1.60
N ASP A 79 6.91 3.99 1.25
CA ASP A 79 6.88 2.77 2.04
C ASP A 79 7.81 1.67 1.51
N GLU A 80 8.71 1.99 0.56
CA GLU A 80 9.63 1.03 -0.07
C GLU A 80 10.38 0.16 0.93
N ASN A 81 10.92 0.76 1.99
CA ASN A 81 11.73 0.02 2.97
C ASN A 81 10.93 -1.06 3.72
N MET A 82 9.65 -0.82 3.95
CA MET A 82 8.74 -1.81 4.56
C MET A 82 8.35 -2.88 3.54
N LEU A 83 8.02 -2.49 2.32
CA LEU A 83 7.70 -3.43 1.24
C LEU A 83 8.90 -4.33 0.90
N ALA A 84 10.12 -3.78 0.89
CA ALA A 84 11.36 -4.53 0.75
C ALA A 84 11.55 -5.53 1.90
N TRP A 85 11.26 -5.13 3.13
CA TRP A 85 11.34 -6.03 4.28
C TRP A 85 10.32 -7.18 4.16
N LEU A 86 9.09 -6.91 3.78
CA LEU A 86 8.05 -7.93 3.55
C LEU A 86 8.50 -8.90 2.45
N CYS A 87 9.03 -8.39 1.35
CA CYS A 87 9.60 -9.17 0.26
C CYS A 87 10.74 -10.08 0.77
N SER A 88 11.64 -9.57 1.62
CA SER A 88 12.73 -10.36 2.25
C SER A 88 12.22 -11.51 3.13
N LYS A 89 10.95 -11.47 3.56
CA LYS A 89 10.29 -12.53 4.34
C LYS A 89 9.53 -13.52 3.47
N GLY A 90 9.60 -13.35 2.15
CA GLY A 90 8.99 -14.26 1.19
C GLY A 90 7.51 -13.97 0.88
N TYR A 91 7.03 -12.77 1.19
CA TYR A 91 5.75 -12.27 0.74
C TYR A 91 5.90 -11.55 -0.61
N VAL A 92 4.90 -11.66 -1.47
CA VAL A 92 4.70 -10.69 -2.53
C VAL A 92 4.18 -9.41 -1.87
N ALA A 93 4.73 -8.26 -2.23
CA ALA A 93 4.30 -6.99 -1.66
C ALA A 93 4.00 -5.97 -2.77
N ALA A 94 3.06 -5.07 -2.54
CA ALA A 94 2.71 -4.03 -3.48
C ALA A 94 2.38 -2.71 -2.78
N GLY A 95 2.89 -1.62 -3.31
CA GLY A 95 2.47 -0.26 -2.97
C GLY A 95 1.63 0.31 -4.11
N ILE A 96 0.48 0.87 -3.81
CA ILE A 96 -0.48 1.38 -4.81
C ILE A 96 -0.65 2.88 -4.63
N ASN A 97 -0.46 3.64 -5.73
CA ASN A 97 -0.87 5.02 -5.81
C ASN A 97 -2.35 5.14 -6.16
N TYR A 98 -2.96 6.21 -5.75
CA TYR A 98 -4.34 6.59 -6.05
C TYR A 98 -4.39 8.10 -6.33
N THR A 99 -5.41 8.57 -7.03
CA THR A 99 -5.55 9.98 -7.41
C THR A 99 -5.64 10.87 -6.18
N LEU A 100 -4.62 11.68 -5.96
CA LEU A 100 -4.56 12.62 -4.84
C LEU A 100 -5.52 13.77 -5.07
N ARG A 101 -6.21 14.20 -4.01
CA ARG A 101 -7.08 15.36 -4.06
C ARG A 101 -6.26 16.64 -4.19
N THR A 102 -6.65 17.48 -5.12
CA THR A 102 -6.12 18.84 -5.33
C THR A 102 -7.26 19.85 -5.30
N ASP A 103 -6.92 21.13 -5.31
CA ASP A 103 -7.93 22.20 -5.38
C ASP A 103 -8.72 22.19 -6.71
N THR A 104 -8.22 21.50 -7.72
CA THR A 104 -8.80 21.49 -9.08
C THR A 104 -9.51 20.21 -9.45
N ASN A 105 -9.12 19.05 -8.91
CA ASN A 105 -9.72 17.77 -9.30
C ASN A 105 -10.80 17.27 -8.35
N ASN A 106 -10.88 17.81 -7.12
CA ASN A 106 -11.84 17.41 -6.10
C ASN A 106 -11.94 15.88 -5.87
N ALA A 107 -10.84 15.14 -6.06
CA ALA A 107 -10.83 13.70 -5.86
C ALA A 107 -11.32 13.35 -4.45
N SER A 108 -12.36 12.53 -4.38
CA SER A 108 -12.97 12.12 -3.12
C SER A 108 -12.33 10.84 -2.59
N VAL A 109 -12.49 10.56 -1.29
CA VAL A 109 -12.10 9.28 -0.70
C VAL A 109 -12.85 8.11 -1.38
N LEU A 110 -14.07 8.33 -1.84
CA LEU A 110 -14.82 7.36 -2.62
C LEU A 110 -14.12 7.02 -3.94
N LEU A 111 -13.68 8.04 -4.70
CA LEU A 111 -12.90 7.82 -5.93
C LEU A 111 -11.64 7.00 -5.61
N GLN A 112 -10.83 7.46 -4.65
CA GLN A 112 -9.59 6.80 -4.26
C GLN A 112 -9.83 5.34 -3.83
N SER A 113 -10.90 5.07 -3.07
CA SER A 113 -11.24 3.72 -2.65
C SER A 113 -11.68 2.82 -3.81
N ASN A 114 -12.34 3.37 -4.83
CA ASN A 114 -12.71 2.63 -6.04
C ASN A 114 -11.48 2.32 -6.90
N GLU A 115 -10.55 3.25 -7.04
CA GLU A 115 -9.27 3.02 -7.71
C GLU A 115 -8.49 1.88 -7.04
N ILE A 116 -8.44 1.82 -5.70
CA ILE A 116 -7.83 0.69 -4.98
C ILE A 116 -8.57 -0.63 -5.30
N LYS A 117 -9.91 -0.62 -5.34
CA LYS A 117 -10.69 -1.80 -5.72
C LYS A 117 -10.35 -2.29 -7.13
N GLU A 118 -10.14 -1.39 -8.07
CA GLU A 118 -9.77 -1.70 -9.46
C GLU A 118 -8.32 -2.18 -9.57
N ALA A 119 -7.40 -1.62 -8.78
CA ALA A 119 -5.98 -1.99 -8.81
C ALA A 119 -5.72 -3.41 -8.32
N ILE A 120 -6.39 -3.85 -7.25
CA ILE A 120 -6.08 -5.10 -6.54
C ILE A 120 -6.15 -6.35 -7.43
N PRO A 121 -7.18 -6.56 -8.28
CA PRO A 121 -7.20 -7.68 -9.22
C PRO A 121 -6.01 -7.68 -10.19
N ILE A 122 -5.59 -6.50 -10.65
CA ILE A 122 -4.47 -6.34 -11.57
C ILE A 122 -3.14 -6.67 -10.88
N VAL A 123 -2.97 -6.27 -9.62
CA VAL A 123 -1.79 -6.65 -8.81
C VAL A 123 -1.69 -8.18 -8.67
N VAL A 124 -2.81 -8.84 -8.38
CA VAL A 124 -2.83 -10.31 -8.26
C VAL A 124 -2.52 -10.99 -9.58
N GLU A 125 -3.08 -10.50 -10.68
CA GLU A 125 -2.83 -11.03 -12.03
C GLU A 125 -1.38 -10.82 -12.45
N GLU A 126 -0.80 -9.63 -12.23
CA GLU A 126 0.61 -9.36 -12.53
C GLU A 126 1.57 -10.25 -11.75
N ALA A 127 1.30 -10.49 -10.46
CA ALA A 127 2.07 -11.44 -9.69
C ALA A 127 1.99 -12.85 -10.28
N LYS A 128 0.78 -13.32 -10.64
CA LYS A 128 0.53 -14.62 -11.24
C LYS A 128 1.24 -14.77 -12.60
N ASN A 129 1.17 -13.76 -13.45
CA ASN A 129 1.82 -13.75 -14.77
C ASN A 129 3.34 -13.86 -14.68
N ARG A 130 3.91 -13.51 -13.53
CA ARG A 130 5.35 -13.63 -13.20
C ARG A 130 5.69 -14.90 -12.41
N GLY A 131 4.74 -15.82 -12.25
CA GLY A 131 4.96 -17.12 -11.62
C GLY A 131 4.69 -17.14 -10.09
N TYR A 132 4.10 -16.08 -9.53
CA TYR A 132 3.78 -16.00 -8.11
C TYR A 132 2.27 -16.17 -7.91
N ASN A 133 1.83 -17.40 -7.65
CA ASN A 133 0.43 -17.73 -7.43
C ASN A 133 -0.01 -17.23 -6.05
N ILE A 134 -0.87 -16.22 -6.00
CA ILE A 134 -1.38 -15.63 -4.76
C ILE A 134 -2.59 -16.40 -4.28
N ASP A 135 -2.59 -16.90 -3.03
CA ASP A 135 -3.72 -17.64 -2.45
C ASP A 135 -4.47 -16.86 -1.36
N LYS A 136 -3.88 -15.79 -0.86
CA LYS A 136 -4.45 -14.91 0.18
C LYS A 136 -3.76 -13.57 0.18
N MET A 137 -4.44 -12.56 0.73
CA MET A 137 -3.84 -11.24 0.84
C MET A 137 -4.19 -10.51 2.14
N THR A 138 -3.39 -9.48 2.40
CA THR A 138 -3.59 -8.48 3.44
C THR A 138 -3.62 -7.12 2.77
N VAL A 139 -4.57 -6.28 3.13
CA VAL A 139 -4.58 -4.86 2.76
C VAL A 139 -4.33 -4.03 4.01
N ALA A 140 -3.35 -3.14 3.92
CA ALA A 140 -2.88 -2.35 5.04
C ALA A 140 -2.55 -0.92 4.61
N GLY A 141 -2.33 -0.03 5.56
CA GLY A 141 -1.93 1.33 5.25
C GLY A 141 -1.68 2.18 6.48
N GLY A 142 -1.08 3.35 6.27
CA GLY A 142 -0.87 4.37 7.29
C GLY A 142 -1.78 5.59 7.08
N SER A 143 -2.32 6.18 8.14
CA SER A 143 -3.12 7.41 8.09
C SER A 143 -4.25 7.34 7.02
N ALA A 144 -4.19 8.12 5.95
CA ALA A 144 -5.15 8.04 4.83
C ALA A 144 -5.20 6.63 4.22
N GLY A 145 -4.05 5.98 4.04
CA GLY A 145 -3.97 4.60 3.54
C GLY A 145 -4.61 3.59 4.49
N HIS A 146 -4.57 3.81 5.82
CA HIS A 146 -5.35 3.01 6.78
C HIS A 146 -6.84 3.09 6.47
N ALA A 147 -7.38 4.30 6.28
CA ALA A 147 -8.80 4.46 5.97
C ALA A 147 -9.20 3.72 4.69
N LEU A 148 -8.41 3.87 3.63
CA LEU A 148 -8.66 3.18 2.35
C LEU A 148 -8.57 1.64 2.51
N ALA A 149 -7.59 1.14 3.29
CA ALA A 149 -7.46 -0.28 3.59
C ALA A 149 -8.68 -0.83 4.35
N MET A 150 -9.19 -0.06 5.34
CA MET A 150 -10.40 -0.43 6.07
C MET A 150 -11.64 -0.41 5.18
N ILE A 151 -11.79 0.60 4.31
CA ILE A 151 -12.89 0.64 3.33
C ILE A 151 -12.85 -0.61 2.46
N TYR A 152 -11.70 -0.98 1.92
CA TYR A 152 -11.57 -2.20 1.12
C TYR A 152 -11.95 -3.45 1.92
N ALA A 153 -11.42 -3.59 3.13
CA ALA A 153 -11.65 -4.76 3.97
C ALA A 153 -13.13 -4.95 4.37
N TYR A 154 -13.85 -3.88 4.64
CA TYR A 154 -15.25 -3.94 5.08
C TYR A 154 -16.28 -3.84 3.95
N ARG A 155 -15.97 -3.15 2.85
CA ARG A 155 -16.88 -2.96 1.73
C ARG A 155 -16.65 -3.97 0.60
N ASP A 156 -15.38 -4.21 0.25
CA ASP A 156 -15.00 -4.83 -1.03
C ASP A 156 -14.38 -6.23 -0.90
N ALA A 157 -13.98 -6.65 0.32
CA ALA A 157 -13.24 -7.90 0.53
C ALA A 157 -13.98 -9.17 0.06
N GLN A 158 -15.32 -9.15 0.04
CA GLN A 158 -16.10 -10.30 -0.46
C GLN A 158 -15.99 -10.48 -1.99
N ASP A 159 -15.67 -9.41 -2.72
CA ASP A 159 -15.46 -9.40 -4.18
C ASP A 159 -13.97 -9.51 -4.55
N ALA A 160 -13.10 -9.68 -3.56
CA ALA A 160 -11.66 -9.72 -3.76
C ALA A 160 -11.23 -10.94 -4.59
N PRO A 161 -10.19 -10.81 -5.45
CA PRO A 161 -9.71 -11.90 -6.30
C PRO A 161 -9.15 -13.08 -5.52
N VAL A 162 -8.70 -12.84 -4.28
CA VAL A 162 -8.25 -13.85 -3.30
C VAL A 162 -8.70 -13.42 -1.90
N PRO A 163 -8.85 -14.37 -0.94
CA PRO A 163 -9.31 -14.03 0.41
C PRO A 163 -8.46 -12.96 1.09
N VAL A 164 -9.11 -11.93 1.64
CA VAL A 164 -8.50 -10.98 2.57
C VAL A 164 -8.51 -11.63 3.95
N VAL A 165 -7.36 -12.13 4.39
CA VAL A 165 -7.25 -12.89 5.65
C VAL A 165 -6.90 -12.03 6.85
N PHE A 166 -6.38 -10.83 6.60
CA PHE A 166 -5.97 -9.90 7.63
C PHE A 166 -5.96 -8.48 7.09
N THR A 167 -6.22 -7.51 7.95
CA THR A 167 -6.03 -6.09 7.65
C THR A 167 -5.44 -5.41 8.86
N PHE A 168 -4.55 -4.46 8.63
CA PHE A 168 -3.99 -3.64 9.68
C PHE A 168 -3.75 -2.22 9.19
N GLY A 169 -3.66 -1.31 10.11
CA GLY A 169 -3.35 0.07 9.79
C GLY A 169 -2.78 0.80 11.01
N ALA A 170 -2.12 1.90 10.75
CA ALA A 170 -1.52 2.74 11.75
C ALA A 170 -2.10 4.17 11.67
N VAL A 171 -2.56 4.65 12.81
CA VAL A 171 -2.95 6.06 13.07
C VAL A 171 -3.88 6.69 12.04
N GLY A 172 -4.78 5.92 11.46
CA GLY A 172 -5.75 6.41 10.48
C GLY A 172 -7.13 6.65 11.09
N PRO A 173 -7.98 7.42 10.41
CA PRO A 173 -9.37 7.59 10.81
C PRO A 173 -10.13 6.27 10.64
N SER A 174 -10.97 5.94 11.61
CA SER A 174 -11.86 4.78 11.58
C SER A 174 -13.33 5.16 11.32
N CYS A 175 -13.61 6.45 11.25
CA CYS A 175 -14.93 6.99 10.98
C CYS A 175 -14.79 8.31 10.22
N PHE A 176 -15.68 8.53 9.27
CA PHE A 176 -15.87 9.82 8.58
C PHE A 176 -17.31 10.26 8.77
N TYR A 177 -17.52 11.52 9.07
CA TYR A 177 -18.82 12.13 9.01
C TYR A 177 -19.15 12.51 7.56
N VAL A 178 -20.45 12.62 7.23
CA VAL A 178 -20.89 12.91 5.85
C VAL A 178 -20.30 14.23 5.33
N GLU A 179 -20.10 15.19 6.18
CA GLU A 179 -19.48 16.50 5.88
C GLU A 179 -17.97 16.45 5.63
N ASP A 180 -17.32 15.32 5.91
CA ASP A 180 -15.88 15.13 5.69
C ASP A 180 -15.56 14.55 4.29
N TRP A 181 -16.57 14.25 3.49
CA TRP A 181 -16.44 13.55 2.19
C TRP A 181 -16.50 14.47 0.98
#